data_73b03dc4a9a351d61cf8e9dbfb90b08c
#
_entry.id   73b03dc4a9a351d61cf8e9dbfb90b08c
#
_cell.length_a   1.000
_cell.length_b   1.000
_cell.length_c   1.000
_cell.angle_alpha   90.00
_cell.angle_beta   90.00
_cell.angle_gamma   90.00
#
_symmetry.space_group_name_H-M   'P 1'
#
loop_
_entity.id
_entity.type
_entity.pdbx_description
1 polymer ?
#
loop_
_entity_poly.entity_id
_entity_poly.type
_entity_poly.pdbx_seq_one_letter_code
_entity_poly.pdbx_strand_id
1 'polypeptide(L)'
;MNKLYEAYHKAPYYETGARLMEEILDSPEENLSEFLISSIKTICDYLEIKTPIRKMSELVGNDSFKREERIYDMCHRLGADTYVNLIGGKELYDGGEFEKQGIKLRFINTDEIVYKQFGDSFVEKLSIIDLIMFNSRDEIRDMLDKYTLIP
;
A
#
# COMPACT_ATOMS: atom_id res chain seq x y z
N MET A 1 21.15 5.68 1.75
CA MET A 1 21.15 6.73 0.69
C MET A 1 22.09 6.44 -0.49
N ASN A 2 23.36 5.97 -0.31
CA ASN A 2 24.29 5.78 -1.45
C ASN A 2 23.74 4.89 -2.59
N LYS A 3 23.12 3.74 -2.27
CA LYS A 3 22.52 2.85 -3.28
C LYS A 3 21.35 3.53 -4.04
N LEU A 4 20.58 4.36 -3.34
CA LEU A 4 19.48 5.11 -3.96
C LEU A 4 20.03 6.15 -4.93
N TYR A 5 21.09 6.86 -4.55
CA TYR A 5 21.79 7.79 -5.42
C TYR A 5 22.33 7.10 -6.66
N GLU A 6 23.06 6.01 -6.51
CA GLU A 6 23.60 5.25 -7.65
C GLU A 6 22.51 4.80 -8.63
N ALA A 7 21.37 4.37 -8.10
CA ALA A 7 20.26 3.87 -8.92
C ALA A 7 19.44 4.99 -9.59
N TYR A 8 19.24 6.14 -8.93
CA TYR A 8 18.21 7.09 -9.33
C TYR A 8 18.67 8.54 -9.55
N HIS A 9 19.95 8.90 -9.34
CA HIS A 9 20.39 10.32 -9.42
C HIS A 9 20.11 11.01 -10.76
N LYS A 10 19.84 10.26 -11.82
CA LYS A 10 19.46 10.79 -13.15
C LYS A 10 17.95 10.76 -13.41
N ALA A 11 17.17 10.27 -12.46
CA ALA A 11 15.71 10.23 -12.61
C ALA A 11 15.13 11.65 -12.52
N PRO A 12 14.06 11.95 -13.28
CA PRO A 12 13.53 13.32 -13.40
C PRO A 12 13.04 13.90 -12.07
N TYR A 13 12.59 13.07 -11.13
CA TYR A 13 12.09 13.51 -9.81
C TYR A 13 12.99 13.06 -8.65
N TYR A 14 14.27 12.79 -8.94
CA TYR A 14 15.23 12.30 -7.94
C TYR A 14 15.26 13.17 -6.67
N GLU A 15 15.36 14.49 -6.80
CA GLU A 15 15.45 15.40 -5.64
C GLU A 15 14.24 15.29 -4.70
N THR A 16 13.05 15.14 -5.26
CA THR A 16 11.82 14.94 -4.50
C THR A 16 11.80 13.56 -3.82
N GLY A 17 12.10 12.52 -4.58
CA GLY A 17 12.12 11.15 -4.07
C GLY A 17 13.22 10.94 -3.02
N ALA A 18 14.41 11.50 -3.23
CA ALA A 18 15.51 11.40 -2.28
C ALA A 18 15.16 12.07 -0.94
N ARG A 19 14.57 13.27 -0.97
CA ARG A 19 14.13 13.97 0.24
C ARG A 19 13.08 13.17 1.03
N LEU A 20 12.12 12.58 0.32
CA LEU A 20 11.09 11.75 0.94
C LEU A 20 11.70 10.50 1.60
N MET A 21 12.67 9.88 0.95
CA MET A 21 13.38 8.72 1.50
C MET A 21 14.27 9.08 2.67
N GLU A 22 14.92 10.24 2.66
CA GLU A 22 15.68 10.77 3.80
C GLU A 22 14.76 10.97 5.01
N GLU A 23 13.61 11.63 4.83
CA GLU A 23 12.61 11.82 5.89
C GLU A 23 12.18 10.49 6.52
N ILE A 24 11.93 9.46 5.71
CA ILE A 24 11.55 8.14 6.19
C ILE A 24 12.70 7.45 6.93
N LEU A 25 13.92 7.48 6.38
CA LEU A 25 15.07 6.75 6.92
C LEU A 25 15.67 7.41 8.17
N ASP A 26 15.54 8.72 8.30
CA ASP A 26 16.00 9.48 9.45
C ASP A 26 14.98 9.46 10.63
N SER A 27 13.91 8.68 10.49
CA SER A 27 12.93 8.48 11.56
C SER A 27 13.60 7.95 12.83
N PRO A 28 13.33 8.56 14.01
CA PRO A 28 13.89 8.11 15.27
C PRO A 28 13.19 6.86 15.85
N GLU A 29 12.24 6.30 15.13
CA GLU A 29 11.42 5.18 15.58
C GLU A 29 12.23 3.89 15.69
N GLU A 30 12.35 3.35 16.90
CA GLU A 30 13.02 2.07 17.16
C GLU A 30 12.10 0.87 17.03
N ASN A 31 10.78 1.08 17.13
CA ASN A 31 9.78 0.04 16.95
C ASN A 31 9.46 -0.14 15.46
N LEU A 32 9.68 -1.35 14.94
CA LEU A 32 9.46 -1.66 13.52
C LEU A 32 8.01 -1.34 13.05
N SER A 33 7.00 -1.63 13.86
CA SER A 33 5.60 -1.37 13.49
C SER A 33 5.34 0.14 13.38
N GLU A 34 5.85 0.94 14.30
CA GLU A 34 5.72 2.40 14.26
C GLU A 34 6.48 2.98 13.08
N PHE A 35 7.72 2.51 12.85
CA PHE A 35 8.51 2.91 11.68
C PHE A 35 7.77 2.63 10.36
N LEU A 36 7.20 1.43 10.19
CA LEU A 36 6.44 1.08 8.98
C LEU A 36 5.19 1.95 8.81
N ILE A 37 4.45 2.21 9.89
CA ILE A 37 3.28 3.08 9.84
C ILE A 37 3.67 4.51 9.48
N SER A 38 4.73 5.04 10.08
CA SER A 38 5.25 6.37 9.77
C SER A 38 5.67 6.46 8.30
N SER A 39 6.42 5.49 7.80
CA SER A 39 6.87 5.47 6.41
C SER A 39 5.71 5.43 5.40
N ILE A 40 4.66 4.63 5.68
CA ILE A 40 3.46 4.58 4.85
C ILE A 40 2.73 5.92 4.90
N LYS A 41 2.58 6.53 6.09
CA LYS A 41 1.93 7.84 6.24
C LYS A 41 2.66 8.93 5.46
N THR A 42 3.99 8.99 5.55
CA THR A 42 4.81 9.96 4.80
C THR A 42 4.55 9.86 3.29
N ILE A 43 4.47 8.64 2.74
CA ILE A 43 4.13 8.43 1.33
C ILE A 43 2.68 8.82 1.03
N CYS A 44 1.73 8.43 1.89
CA CYS A 44 0.32 8.79 1.73
C CYS A 44 0.12 10.31 1.76
N ASP A 45 0.79 11.01 2.67
CA ASP A 45 0.72 12.48 2.77
C ASP A 45 1.31 13.15 1.52
N TYR A 46 2.44 12.65 1.02
CA TYR A 46 3.01 13.10 -0.26
C TYR A 46 2.02 12.94 -1.42
N LEU A 47 1.33 11.81 -1.48
CA LEU A 47 0.34 11.51 -2.53
C LEU A 47 -1.07 12.08 -2.23
N GLU A 48 -1.25 12.80 -1.11
CA GLU A 48 -2.53 13.35 -0.65
C GLU A 48 -3.61 12.28 -0.40
N ILE A 49 -3.21 11.06 -0.06
CA ILE A 49 -4.12 9.97 0.31
C ILE A 49 -4.60 10.22 1.75
N LYS A 50 -5.90 10.39 1.93
CA LYS A 50 -6.52 10.71 3.23
C LYS A 50 -7.14 9.50 3.94
N THR A 51 -6.97 8.31 3.40
CA THR A 51 -7.50 7.08 4.00
C THR A 51 -6.91 6.84 5.39
N PRO A 52 -7.74 6.65 6.43
CA PRO A 52 -7.25 6.40 7.78
C PRO A 52 -6.47 5.09 7.87
N ILE A 53 -5.29 5.15 8.49
CA ILE A 53 -4.45 3.98 8.76
C ILE A 53 -4.58 3.64 10.24
N ARG A 54 -4.91 2.38 10.54
CA ARG A 54 -5.06 1.86 11.91
C ARG A 54 -4.28 0.58 12.11
N LYS A 55 -3.79 0.36 13.32
CA LYS A 55 -3.16 -0.89 13.69
C LYS A 55 -4.22 -1.95 13.99
N MET A 56 -4.05 -3.12 13.40
CA MET A 56 -4.94 -4.26 13.70
C MET A 56 -4.91 -4.62 15.18
N SER A 57 -3.75 -4.53 15.84
CA SER A 57 -3.60 -4.81 17.28
C SER A 57 -4.41 -3.88 18.19
N GLU A 58 -4.80 -2.71 17.71
CA GLU A 58 -5.67 -1.77 18.44
C GLU A 58 -7.16 -2.03 18.20
N LEU A 59 -7.49 -2.75 17.13
CA LEU A 59 -8.87 -2.99 16.69
C LEU A 59 -9.40 -4.35 17.13
N VAL A 60 -8.53 -5.37 17.17
CA VAL A 60 -8.95 -6.75 17.48
C VAL A 60 -8.87 -7.00 18.98
N GLY A 61 -10.01 -7.40 19.58
CA GLY A 61 -10.12 -7.56 21.03
C GLY A 61 -9.78 -8.94 21.58
N ASN A 62 -9.51 -9.95 20.75
CA ASN A 62 -9.26 -11.31 21.21
C ASN A 62 -8.12 -11.98 20.45
N ASP A 63 -7.02 -12.26 21.15
CA ASP A 63 -5.84 -12.94 20.59
C ASP A 63 -6.09 -14.41 20.23
N SER A 64 -7.20 -15.01 20.68
CA SER A 64 -7.56 -16.41 20.34
C SER A 64 -8.16 -16.57 18.94
N PHE A 65 -8.55 -15.47 18.29
CA PHE A 65 -9.11 -15.52 16.94
C PHE A 65 -8.08 -15.99 15.92
N LYS A 66 -8.51 -16.91 15.07
CA LYS A 66 -7.73 -17.38 13.92
C LYS A 66 -7.83 -16.38 12.77
N ARG A 67 -7.00 -16.57 11.75
CA ARG A 67 -6.79 -15.69 10.59
C ARG A 67 -8.02 -14.88 10.14
N GLU A 68 -9.05 -15.56 9.68
CA GLU A 68 -10.26 -14.94 9.11
C GLU A 68 -11.17 -14.35 10.19
N GLU A 69 -11.27 -15.03 11.35
CA GLU A 69 -12.07 -14.53 12.48
C GLU A 69 -11.61 -13.13 12.95
N ARG A 70 -10.29 -12.87 12.89
CA ARG A 70 -9.74 -11.53 13.16
C ARG A 70 -10.21 -10.50 12.15
N ILE A 71 -10.30 -10.87 10.87
CA ILE A 71 -10.78 -9.97 9.82
C ILE A 71 -12.26 -9.67 10.01
N TYR A 72 -13.07 -10.68 10.34
CA TYR A 72 -14.50 -10.50 10.60
C TYR A 72 -14.73 -9.60 11.82
N ASP A 73 -14.03 -9.84 12.94
CA ASP A 73 -14.12 -9.01 14.14
C ASP A 73 -13.70 -7.55 13.84
N MET A 74 -12.63 -7.37 13.10
CA MET A 74 -12.17 -6.04 12.67
C MET A 74 -13.23 -5.33 11.81
N CYS A 75 -13.79 -6.01 10.80
CA CYS A 75 -14.83 -5.43 9.95
C CYS A 75 -16.05 -5.03 10.75
N HIS A 76 -16.53 -5.90 11.64
CA HIS A 76 -17.70 -5.62 12.49
C HIS A 76 -17.45 -4.44 13.44
N ARG A 77 -16.27 -4.34 14.06
CA ARG A 77 -15.89 -3.21 14.94
C ARG A 77 -15.80 -1.89 14.18
N LEU A 78 -15.40 -1.93 12.94
CA LEU A 78 -15.32 -0.75 12.07
C LEU A 78 -16.64 -0.42 11.38
N GLY A 79 -17.66 -1.28 11.50
CA GLY A 79 -18.92 -1.16 10.75
C GLY A 79 -18.70 -1.30 9.25
N ALA A 80 -17.67 -2.05 8.83
CA ALA A 80 -17.34 -2.28 7.43
C ALA A 80 -18.19 -3.41 6.85
N ASP A 81 -18.81 -3.18 5.72
CA ASP A 81 -19.59 -4.17 4.96
C ASP A 81 -18.80 -4.81 3.83
N THR A 82 -17.59 -4.34 3.60
CA THR A 82 -16.72 -4.80 2.50
C THR A 82 -15.27 -4.92 2.98
N TYR A 83 -14.68 -6.07 2.74
CA TYR A 83 -13.24 -6.31 2.94
C TYR A 83 -12.55 -6.40 1.58
N VAL A 84 -11.50 -5.61 1.40
CA VAL A 84 -10.73 -5.55 0.15
C VAL A 84 -9.32 -6.07 0.41
N ASN A 85 -8.86 -7.00 -0.43
CA ASN A 85 -7.49 -7.52 -0.39
C ASN A 85 -6.84 -7.46 -1.77
N LEU A 86 -5.54 -7.75 -1.85
CA LEU A 86 -4.83 -7.86 -3.12
C LEU A 86 -5.19 -9.17 -3.83
N ILE A 87 -5.15 -9.18 -5.17
CA ILE A 87 -5.48 -10.35 -5.99
C ILE A 87 -4.67 -11.61 -5.63
N GLY A 88 -3.42 -11.46 -5.19
CA GLY A 88 -2.59 -12.56 -4.74
C GLY A 88 -3.08 -13.29 -3.48
N GLY A 89 -4.04 -12.71 -2.76
CA GLY A 89 -4.69 -13.34 -1.61
C GLY A 89 -5.95 -14.13 -1.94
N LYS A 90 -6.39 -14.17 -3.20
CA LYS A 90 -7.69 -14.74 -3.59
C LYS A 90 -7.85 -16.22 -3.18
N GLU A 91 -6.80 -17.01 -3.27
CA GLU A 91 -6.84 -18.44 -2.90
C GLU A 91 -6.84 -18.67 -1.37
N LEU A 92 -6.65 -17.63 -0.58
CA LEU A 92 -6.57 -17.72 0.89
C LEU A 92 -7.92 -17.54 1.58
N TYR A 93 -8.95 -17.05 0.87
CA TYR A 93 -10.22 -16.65 1.46
C TYR A 93 -11.41 -17.27 0.71
N ASP A 94 -12.42 -17.67 1.48
CA ASP A 94 -13.70 -18.15 0.96
C ASP A 94 -14.74 -17.03 1.01
N GLY A 95 -15.19 -16.56 -0.16
CA GLY A 95 -16.21 -15.51 -0.27
C GLY A 95 -17.52 -15.88 0.40
N GLY A 96 -17.91 -17.17 0.38
CA GLY A 96 -19.13 -17.65 1.03
C GLY A 96 -19.08 -17.54 2.56
N GLU A 97 -17.89 -17.74 3.16
CA GLU A 97 -17.72 -17.53 4.60
C GLU A 97 -17.80 -16.03 4.97
N PHE A 98 -17.27 -15.13 4.14
CA PHE A 98 -17.43 -13.69 4.31
C PHE A 98 -18.89 -13.25 4.20
N GLU A 99 -19.65 -13.77 3.23
CA GLU A 99 -21.07 -13.48 3.05
C GLU A 99 -21.91 -13.89 4.29
N LYS A 100 -21.61 -15.04 4.92
CA LYS A 100 -22.25 -15.48 6.17
C LYS A 100 -22.04 -14.48 7.31
N GLN A 101 -20.96 -13.72 7.27
CA GLN A 101 -20.65 -12.65 8.24
C GLN A 101 -21.24 -11.29 7.83
N GLY A 102 -21.95 -11.20 6.71
CA GLY A 102 -22.49 -9.97 6.17
C GLY A 102 -21.43 -9.06 5.54
N ILE A 103 -20.26 -9.61 5.19
CA ILE A 103 -19.13 -8.87 4.64
C ILE A 103 -18.93 -9.28 3.18
N LYS A 104 -18.82 -8.30 2.29
CA LYS A 104 -18.46 -8.53 0.88
C LYS A 104 -16.94 -8.67 0.75
N LEU A 105 -16.47 -9.79 0.23
CA LEU A 105 -15.06 -9.96 -0.14
C LEU A 105 -14.82 -9.41 -1.54
N ARG A 106 -13.76 -8.58 -1.69
CA ARG A 106 -13.34 -8.04 -2.97
C ARG A 106 -11.82 -8.08 -3.07
N PHE A 107 -11.32 -8.15 -4.31
CA PHE A 107 -9.89 -8.13 -4.59
C PHE A 107 -9.56 -6.99 -5.54
N ILE A 108 -8.46 -6.29 -5.26
CA ILE A 108 -7.90 -5.29 -6.16
C ILE A 108 -7.17 -6.03 -7.27
N ASN A 109 -7.66 -5.88 -8.48
CA ASN A 109 -6.98 -6.27 -9.71
C ASN A 109 -6.45 -5.00 -10.37
N THR A 110 -5.15 -4.77 -10.25
CA THR A 110 -4.49 -3.57 -10.79
C THR A 110 -4.35 -3.70 -12.31
N ASP A 111 -4.71 -2.66 -13.03
CA ASP A 111 -4.49 -2.56 -14.47
C ASP A 111 -2.98 -2.47 -14.77
N GLU A 112 -2.61 -2.68 -16.02
CA GLU A 112 -1.24 -2.50 -16.46
C GLU A 112 -0.86 -1.00 -16.38
N ILE A 113 0.17 -0.70 -15.58
CA ILE A 113 0.71 0.65 -15.41
C ILE A 113 2.10 0.68 -16.02
N VAL A 114 2.26 1.46 -17.07
CA VAL A 114 3.53 1.67 -17.76
C VAL A 114 3.92 3.15 -17.69
N TYR A 115 5.16 3.41 -17.34
CA TYR A 115 5.75 4.75 -17.27
C TYR A 115 7.21 4.70 -17.76
N LYS A 116 7.79 5.85 -18.06
CA LYS A 116 9.17 5.91 -18.55
C LYS A 116 10.15 5.64 -17.42
N GLN A 117 10.98 4.63 -17.61
CA GLN A 117 12.12 4.30 -16.73
C GLN A 117 13.45 4.54 -17.49
N PHE A 118 14.58 4.18 -16.85
CA PHE A 118 15.86 4.13 -17.57
C PHE A 118 15.89 2.94 -18.54
N GLY A 119 16.57 3.14 -19.68
CA GLY A 119 16.70 2.10 -20.70
C GLY A 119 15.49 1.97 -21.63
N ASP A 120 15.53 0.93 -22.48
CA ASP A 120 14.56 0.73 -23.57
C ASP A 120 13.46 -0.28 -23.21
N SER A 121 13.60 -1.01 -22.09
CA SER A 121 12.63 -2.00 -21.63
C SER A 121 12.04 -1.59 -20.29
N PHE A 122 10.71 -1.72 -20.16
CA PHE A 122 10.00 -1.48 -18.91
C PHE A 122 10.17 -2.66 -17.94
N VAL A 123 10.45 -2.37 -16.69
CA VAL A 123 10.50 -3.33 -15.59
C VAL A 123 9.27 -3.12 -14.71
N GLU A 124 8.38 -4.09 -14.72
CA GLU A 124 7.12 -4.03 -13.96
C GLU A 124 7.30 -4.39 -12.48
N LYS A 125 6.29 -4.06 -11.68
CA LYS A 125 6.16 -4.45 -10.27
C LYS A 125 7.31 -3.99 -9.37
N LEU A 126 7.89 -2.84 -9.67
CA LEU A 126 8.86 -2.19 -8.82
C LEU A 126 8.19 -1.50 -7.62
N SER A 127 9.01 -1.02 -6.70
CA SER A 127 8.56 -0.31 -5.51
C SER A 127 7.92 1.05 -5.87
N ILE A 128 7.08 1.58 -4.98
CA ILE A 128 6.58 2.97 -5.02
C ILE A 128 7.72 3.99 -5.13
N ILE A 129 8.91 3.65 -4.65
CA ILE A 129 10.10 4.49 -4.78
C ILE A 129 10.41 4.74 -6.26
N ASP A 130 10.36 3.69 -7.10
CA ASP A 130 10.61 3.83 -8.53
C ASP A 130 9.58 4.76 -9.19
N LEU A 131 8.29 4.60 -8.85
CA LEU A 131 7.26 5.50 -9.34
C LEU A 131 7.55 6.97 -8.97
N ILE A 132 7.91 7.24 -7.72
CA ILE A 132 8.21 8.60 -7.22
C ILE A 132 9.44 9.19 -7.91
N MET A 133 10.42 8.37 -8.27
CA MET A 133 11.63 8.86 -8.97
C MET A 133 11.37 9.23 -10.43
N PHE A 134 10.42 8.58 -11.09
CA PHE A 134 10.16 8.74 -12.52
C PHE A 134 8.91 9.54 -12.89
N ASN A 135 8.00 9.77 -11.97
CA ASN A 135 6.72 10.42 -12.23
C ASN A 135 6.47 11.57 -11.27
N SER A 136 5.72 12.58 -11.71
CA SER A 136 5.19 13.60 -10.84
C SER A 136 4.16 13.02 -9.87
N ARG A 137 3.91 13.74 -8.79
CA ARG A 137 2.87 13.36 -7.82
C ARG A 137 1.50 13.16 -8.47
N ASP A 138 1.11 14.06 -9.39
CA ASP A 138 -0.20 14.01 -10.05
C ASP A 138 -0.29 12.80 -10.98
N GLU A 139 0.75 12.46 -11.74
CA GLU A 139 0.80 11.25 -12.55
C GLU A 139 0.66 9.98 -11.69
N ILE A 140 1.30 9.92 -10.52
CA ILE A 140 1.17 8.78 -9.61
C ILE A 140 -0.27 8.70 -9.08
N ARG A 141 -0.90 9.82 -8.74
CA ARG A 141 -2.29 9.84 -8.27
C ARG A 141 -3.24 9.32 -9.34
N ASP A 142 -3.07 9.70 -10.60
CA ASP A 142 -3.85 9.18 -11.72
C ASP A 142 -3.66 7.65 -11.90
N MET A 143 -2.48 7.12 -11.55
CA MET A 143 -2.21 5.68 -11.59
C MET A 143 -2.92 4.93 -10.47
N LEU A 144 -3.18 5.55 -9.31
CA LEU A 144 -3.86 4.91 -8.19
C LEU A 144 -5.32 4.52 -8.50
N ASP A 145 -5.94 5.17 -9.48
CA ASP A 145 -7.31 4.86 -9.90
C ASP A 145 -7.38 3.76 -10.98
N LYS A 146 -6.22 3.23 -11.43
CA LYS A 146 -6.13 2.18 -12.45
C LYS A 146 -6.24 0.79 -11.82
N TYR A 147 -7.43 0.44 -11.38
CA TYR A 147 -7.75 -0.90 -10.88
C TYR A 147 -9.24 -1.21 -11.01
N THR A 148 -9.57 -2.49 -10.88
CA THR A 148 -10.94 -2.98 -10.76
C THR A 148 -11.09 -3.81 -9.49
N LEU A 149 -12.25 -3.73 -8.83
CA LEU A 149 -12.60 -4.62 -7.73
C LEU A 149 -13.34 -5.82 -8.28
N ILE A 150 -12.79 -7.01 -8.06
CA ILE A 150 -13.37 -8.29 -8.48
C ILE A 150 -13.78 -9.13 -7.27
N PRO A 151 -14.72 -10.09 -7.42
CA PRO A 151 -15.07 -11.08 -6.39
C PRO A 151 -13.91 -12.01 -6.04
#